data_37fd2b4e75d0c040e9168989fe6b6057
#
_entry.id   37fd2b4e75d0c040e9168989fe6b6057
#
_cell.length_a   1.000
_cell.length_b   1.000
_cell.length_c   1.000
_cell.angle_alpha   90.00
_cell.angle_beta   90.00
_cell.angle_gamma   90.00
#
_symmetry.space_group_name_H-M   'P 1'
#
loop_
_entity.id
_entity.type
_entity.pdbx_description
1 polymer ?
#
loop_
_entity_poly.entity_id
_entity_poly.type
_entity_poly.pdbx_seq_one_letter_code
_entity_poly.pdbx_strand_id
1 'polypeptide(L)'
;GSYEIEQLLFCRDLLSEEALQSLLGQLKNTEFINLSKEVYEKAAHRKTTEGVLAVARTKNLEIGKLELGDNPLILVAEASEKPGNTGALLRTADAAALDAVLIANPKTDLYNPNIIRSSVGCIFTNRLATGNSEEIISFLKERKIQILTAALREDSTAYDKVDFTKPTAIVVGTEDTGL
;
A
#
# COMPACT_ATOMS: atom_id res chain seq x y z
N GLY A 1 -3.07 11.27 -4.14
CA GLY A 1 -2.09 12.00 -4.97
C GLY A 1 -1.11 11.04 -5.63
N SER A 2 -0.62 11.37 -6.82
CA SER A 2 0.38 10.58 -7.56
C SER A 2 1.74 10.56 -6.84
N TYR A 3 2.56 9.53 -7.12
CA TYR A 3 3.96 9.50 -6.74
C TYR A 3 4.79 10.37 -7.69
N GLU A 4 5.80 11.05 -7.17
CA GLU A 4 6.77 11.80 -7.94
C GLU A 4 7.85 10.84 -8.44
N ILE A 5 7.91 10.63 -9.76
CA ILE A 5 8.93 9.77 -10.39
C ILE A 5 10.14 10.65 -10.69
N GLU A 6 11.25 10.40 -10.02
CA GLU A 6 12.49 11.15 -10.18
C GLU A 6 13.31 10.62 -11.35
N GLN A 7 13.39 9.29 -11.49
CA GLN A 7 14.13 8.65 -12.57
C GLN A 7 13.33 7.52 -13.20
N LEU A 8 13.42 7.38 -14.51
CA LEU A 8 12.93 6.23 -15.26
C LEU A 8 14.11 5.59 -16.01
N LEU A 9 14.50 4.42 -15.53
CA LEU A 9 15.51 3.61 -16.16
C LEU A 9 14.82 2.67 -17.16
N PHE A 10 15.30 2.63 -18.40
CA PHE A 10 14.67 1.80 -19.43
C PHE A 10 15.70 1.07 -20.28
N CYS A 11 15.28 -0.01 -20.92
CA CYS A 11 16.10 -0.78 -21.86
C CYS A 11 15.38 -0.84 -23.21
N ARG A 12 15.96 -0.24 -24.24
CA ARG A 12 15.39 -0.21 -25.60
C ARG A 12 15.23 -1.59 -26.22
N ASP A 13 16.04 -2.57 -25.84
CA ASP A 13 15.93 -3.93 -26.34
C ASP A 13 14.69 -4.68 -25.82
N LEU A 14 14.06 -4.17 -24.74
CA LEU A 14 12.93 -4.78 -24.06
C LEU A 14 11.65 -3.94 -24.11
N LEU A 15 11.78 -2.63 -24.36
CA LEU A 15 10.67 -1.68 -24.37
C LEU A 15 10.41 -1.23 -25.81
N SER A 16 9.15 -1.28 -26.27
CA SER A 16 8.79 -0.76 -27.59
C SER A 16 8.94 0.75 -27.65
N GLU A 17 9.27 1.26 -28.86
CA GLU A 17 9.40 2.71 -29.08
C GLU A 17 8.09 3.46 -28.76
N GLU A 18 6.93 2.88 -29.07
CA GLU A 18 5.61 3.45 -28.77
C GLU A 18 5.40 3.61 -27.28
N ALA A 19 5.75 2.59 -26.48
CA ALA A 19 5.66 2.63 -25.02
C ALA A 19 6.62 3.67 -24.42
N LEU A 20 7.84 3.77 -24.97
CA LEU A 20 8.81 4.78 -24.54
C LEU A 20 8.29 6.20 -24.82
N GLN A 21 7.77 6.46 -26.02
CA GLN A 21 7.22 7.77 -26.38
C GLN A 21 6.01 8.15 -25.51
N SER A 22 5.15 7.17 -25.18
CA SER A 22 4.04 7.38 -24.26
C SER A 22 4.52 7.80 -22.86
N LEU A 23 5.56 7.14 -22.32
CA LEU A 23 6.14 7.48 -21.02
C LEU A 23 6.80 8.87 -21.03
N LEU A 24 7.56 9.19 -22.08
CA LEU A 24 8.18 10.50 -22.27
C LEU A 24 7.14 11.62 -22.32
N GLY A 25 5.97 11.38 -22.90
CA GLY A 25 4.88 12.36 -22.98
C GLY A 25 4.13 12.57 -21.65
N GLN A 26 4.11 11.57 -20.78
CA GLN A 26 3.34 11.59 -19.53
C GLN A 26 4.17 12.08 -18.33
N LEU A 27 5.47 11.76 -18.30
CA LEU A 27 6.34 12.04 -17.16
C LEU A 27 7.09 13.36 -17.38
N LYS A 28 6.74 14.34 -16.54
CA LYS A 28 7.41 15.65 -16.51
C LYS A 28 8.38 15.69 -15.33
N ASN A 29 9.52 16.35 -15.52
CA ASN A 29 10.57 16.48 -14.50
C ASN A 29 11.20 15.13 -14.07
N THR A 30 11.17 14.14 -14.93
CA THR A 30 11.74 12.82 -14.71
C THR A 30 13.03 12.69 -15.54
N GLU A 31 14.09 12.21 -14.93
CA GLU A 31 15.32 11.87 -15.62
C GLU A 31 15.15 10.50 -16.31
N PHE A 32 15.41 10.44 -17.64
CA PHE A 32 15.34 9.20 -18.42
C PHE A 32 16.73 8.63 -18.65
N ILE A 33 16.97 7.40 -18.18
CA ILE A 33 18.27 6.74 -18.24
C ILE A 33 18.15 5.46 -19.07
N ASN A 34 18.80 5.43 -20.24
CA ASN A 34 18.87 4.22 -21.06
C ASN A 34 19.95 3.28 -20.52
N LEU A 35 19.58 2.04 -20.24
CA LEU A 35 20.47 1.00 -19.75
C LEU A 35 20.70 -0.06 -20.84
N SER A 36 21.89 -0.67 -20.84
CA SER A 36 22.10 -1.91 -21.58
C SER A 36 21.26 -3.03 -20.97
N LYS A 37 20.90 -4.03 -21.76
CA LYS A 37 20.10 -5.18 -21.29
C LYS A 37 20.74 -5.87 -20.09
N GLU A 38 22.05 -6.05 -20.09
CA GLU A 38 22.80 -6.68 -18.99
C GLU A 38 22.66 -5.90 -17.68
N VAL A 39 22.80 -4.58 -17.71
CA VAL A 39 22.69 -3.70 -16.55
C VAL A 39 21.24 -3.66 -16.06
N TYR A 40 20.29 -3.56 -16.99
CA TYR A 40 18.86 -3.56 -16.67
C TYR A 40 18.42 -4.84 -15.97
N GLU A 41 18.80 -6.02 -16.47
CA GLU A 41 18.48 -7.31 -15.87
C GLU A 41 19.04 -7.47 -14.45
N LYS A 42 20.22 -6.93 -14.18
CA LYS A 42 20.80 -6.88 -12.83
C LYS A 42 20.01 -5.97 -11.90
N ALA A 43 19.60 -4.79 -12.38
CA ALA A 43 18.85 -3.81 -11.59
C ALA A 43 17.40 -4.26 -11.31
N ALA A 44 16.76 -4.94 -12.26
CA ALA A 44 15.36 -5.34 -12.18
C ALA A 44 15.08 -6.47 -11.17
N HIS A 45 16.07 -7.19 -10.69
CA HIS A 45 15.91 -8.36 -9.81
C HIS A 45 14.91 -9.41 -10.30
N ARG A 46 14.62 -9.46 -11.61
CA ARG A 46 13.65 -10.35 -12.25
C ARG A 46 14.18 -10.86 -13.58
N LYS A 47 13.79 -12.08 -13.95
CA LYS A 47 14.13 -12.67 -15.25
C LYS A 47 13.20 -12.20 -16.39
N THR A 48 11.96 -11.85 -16.04
CA THR A 48 10.95 -11.32 -16.97
C THR A 48 10.55 -9.92 -16.54
N THR A 49 10.75 -8.93 -17.40
CA THR A 49 10.52 -7.53 -17.09
C THR A 49 10.00 -6.81 -18.33
N GLU A 50 9.29 -5.73 -18.11
CA GLU A 50 8.68 -4.91 -19.15
C GLU A 50 9.63 -3.87 -19.76
N GLY A 51 10.91 -3.86 -19.35
CA GLY A 51 11.92 -2.96 -19.89
C GLY A 51 11.98 -1.58 -19.22
N VAL A 52 11.28 -1.39 -18.10
CA VAL A 52 11.30 -0.12 -17.34
C VAL A 52 11.43 -0.36 -15.83
N LEU A 53 12.13 0.55 -15.15
CA LEU A 53 12.21 0.68 -13.71
C LEU A 53 12.02 2.14 -13.33
N ALA A 54 11.18 2.43 -12.36
CA ALA A 54 10.98 3.78 -11.86
C ALA A 54 11.60 3.94 -10.47
N VAL A 55 12.31 5.05 -10.26
CA VAL A 55 12.70 5.54 -8.95
C VAL A 55 11.76 6.68 -8.62
N ALA A 56 11.03 6.53 -7.53
CA ALA A 56 10.03 7.51 -7.11
C ALA A 56 10.28 7.94 -5.67
N ARG A 57 9.90 9.17 -5.36
CA ARG A 57 9.94 9.68 -3.99
C ARG A 57 8.90 8.98 -3.13
N THR A 58 9.31 8.52 -1.96
CA THR A 58 8.38 7.94 -0.97
C THR A 58 7.45 9.01 -0.41
N LYS A 59 6.22 8.61 -0.08
CA LYS A 59 5.27 9.48 0.62
C LYS A 59 5.51 9.43 2.13
N ASN A 60 5.17 10.52 2.80
CA ASN A 60 5.04 10.51 4.25
C ASN A 60 3.79 9.69 4.63
N LEU A 61 3.99 8.61 5.40
CA LEU A 61 2.94 7.71 5.83
C LEU A 61 2.53 7.94 7.30
N GLU A 62 2.92 9.05 7.92
CA GLU A 62 2.51 9.38 9.29
C GLU A 62 0.99 9.50 9.39
N ILE A 63 0.40 8.87 10.41
CA ILE A 63 -1.06 8.84 10.61
C ILE A 63 -1.68 10.23 10.68
N GLY A 64 -0.97 11.21 11.23
CA GLY A 64 -1.42 12.60 11.33
C GLY A 64 -1.57 13.33 9.98
N LYS A 65 -1.02 12.78 8.90
CA LYS A 65 -1.13 13.32 7.53
C LYS A 65 -2.26 12.69 6.71
N LEU A 66 -2.93 11.70 7.28
CA LEU A 66 -4.00 10.98 6.60
C LEU A 66 -5.28 11.83 6.56
N GLU A 67 -5.76 12.12 5.36
CA GLU A 67 -7.04 12.77 5.12
C GLU A 67 -8.10 11.73 4.77
N LEU A 68 -9.23 11.79 5.46
CA LEU A 68 -10.37 10.89 5.30
C LEU A 68 -11.63 11.70 4.98
N GLY A 69 -12.58 11.07 4.29
CA GLY A 69 -13.94 11.61 4.14
C GLY A 69 -14.76 11.48 5.43
N ASP A 70 -16.04 11.83 5.34
CA ASP A 70 -16.95 11.88 6.51
C ASP A 70 -17.36 10.49 7.01
N ASN A 71 -17.43 9.49 6.13
CA ASN A 71 -17.87 8.12 6.47
C ASN A 71 -16.87 7.07 5.93
N PRO A 72 -15.62 7.02 6.46
CA PRO A 72 -14.60 6.15 5.92
C PRO A 72 -14.79 4.68 6.37
N LEU A 73 -14.47 3.76 5.45
CA LEU A 73 -14.24 2.36 5.74
C LEU A 73 -12.74 2.06 5.66
N ILE A 74 -12.16 1.64 6.78
CA ILE A 74 -10.72 1.52 6.96
C ILE A 74 -10.34 0.09 7.32
N LEU A 75 -9.25 -0.41 6.75
CA LEU A 75 -8.60 -1.63 7.21
C LEU A 75 -7.40 -1.26 8.09
N VAL A 76 -7.32 -1.83 9.28
CA VAL A 76 -6.16 -1.73 10.16
C VAL A 76 -5.51 -3.10 10.27
N ALA A 77 -4.24 -3.21 9.90
CA ALA A 77 -3.45 -4.42 10.06
C ALA A 77 -2.43 -4.25 11.20
N GLU A 78 -2.58 -5.05 12.25
CA GLU A 78 -1.67 -5.04 13.39
C GLU A 78 -0.43 -5.88 13.09
N ALA A 79 0.76 -5.29 13.27
CA ALA A 79 2.08 -5.94 13.24
C ALA A 79 2.29 -6.93 12.07
N SER A 80 1.79 -6.61 10.86
CA SER A 80 1.95 -7.47 9.70
C SER A 80 3.43 -7.72 9.38
N GLU A 81 3.92 -8.94 9.62
CA GLU A 81 5.33 -9.30 9.52
C GLU A 81 5.71 -9.75 8.10
N LYS A 82 4.84 -10.53 7.47
CA LYS A 82 5.12 -11.12 6.15
C LYS A 82 4.75 -10.14 5.02
N PRO A 83 5.71 -9.73 4.18
CA PRO A 83 5.43 -8.83 3.06
C PRO A 83 4.30 -9.31 2.13
N GLY A 84 4.16 -10.63 1.95
CA GLY A 84 3.09 -11.22 1.16
C GLY A 84 1.69 -10.96 1.74
N ASN A 85 1.54 -11.01 3.07
CA ASN A 85 0.28 -10.75 3.75
C ASN A 85 -0.10 -9.27 3.63
N THR A 86 0.87 -8.37 3.84
CA THR A 86 0.66 -6.93 3.62
C THR A 86 0.20 -6.66 2.18
N GLY A 87 0.86 -7.26 1.20
CA GLY A 87 0.45 -7.12 -0.21
C GLY A 87 -0.95 -7.67 -0.49
N ALA A 88 -1.34 -8.79 0.13
CA ALA A 88 -2.70 -9.35 0.00
C ALA A 88 -3.75 -8.41 0.62
N LEU A 89 -3.48 -7.85 1.79
CA LEU A 89 -4.37 -6.87 2.44
C LEU A 89 -4.58 -5.63 1.57
N LEU A 90 -3.50 -5.12 0.97
CA LEU A 90 -3.57 -3.97 0.06
C LEU A 90 -4.41 -4.25 -1.18
N ARG A 91 -4.32 -5.46 -1.77
CA ARG A 91 -5.17 -5.86 -2.89
C ARG A 91 -6.64 -6.00 -2.49
N THR A 92 -6.90 -6.56 -1.31
CA THR A 92 -8.27 -6.69 -0.77
C THR A 92 -8.87 -5.31 -0.52
N ALA A 93 -8.11 -4.39 0.07
CA ALA A 93 -8.54 -3.03 0.33
C ALA A 93 -8.86 -2.27 -0.97
N ASP A 94 -8.01 -2.40 -1.99
CA ASP A 94 -8.21 -1.80 -3.31
C ASP A 94 -9.46 -2.36 -4.00
N ALA A 95 -9.62 -3.69 -4.00
CA ALA A 95 -10.77 -4.36 -4.61
C ALA A 95 -12.09 -4.03 -3.91
N ALA A 96 -12.07 -3.81 -2.60
CA ALA A 96 -13.23 -3.42 -1.80
C ALA A 96 -13.45 -1.89 -1.77
N ALA A 97 -12.63 -1.12 -2.48
CA ALA A 97 -12.65 0.35 -2.50
C ALA A 97 -12.64 0.97 -1.10
N LEU A 98 -11.79 0.46 -0.20
CA LEU A 98 -11.64 1.03 1.13
C LEU A 98 -11.01 2.43 1.07
N ASP A 99 -11.38 3.28 2.02
CA ASP A 99 -10.90 4.66 2.07
C ASP A 99 -9.43 4.77 2.49
N ALA A 100 -8.97 3.85 3.35
CA ALA A 100 -7.58 3.80 3.78
C ALA A 100 -7.18 2.42 4.33
N VAL A 101 -5.85 2.18 4.35
CA VAL A 101 -5.23 1.05 5.06
C VAL A 101 -4.22 1.60 6.06
N LEU A 102 -4.37 1.23 7.32
CA LEU A 102 -3.47 1.59 8.40
C LEU A 102 -2.64 0.38 8.80
N ILE A 103 -1.34 0.55 8.90
CA ILE A 103 -0.45 -0.51 9.40
C ILE A 103 0.05 -0.10 10.79
N ALA A 104 -0.43 -0.79 11.80
CA ALA A 104 0.00 -0.61 13.17
C ALA A 104 1.29 -1.37 13.43
N ASN A 105 2.23 -0.75 14.13
CA ASN A 105 3.50 -1.35 14.51
C ASN A 105 4.23 -2.05 13.34
N PRO A 106 4.47 -1.38 12.21
CA PRO A 106 5.05 -2.01 11.03
C PRO A 106 6.40 -2.65 11.36
N LYS A 107 6.59 -3.91 10.98
CA LYS A 107 7.82 -4.67 11.21
C LYS A 107 8.83 -4.52 10.07
N THR A 108 8.42 -3.95 8.96
CA THR A 108 9.25 -3.69 7.78
C THR A 108 8.80 -2.42 7.08
N ASP A 109 9.68 -1.86 6.28
CA ASP A 109 9.35 -0.74 5.41
C ASP A 109 8.24 -1.15 4.43
N LEU A 110 7.18 -0.36 4.34
CA LEU A 110 6.08 -0.61 3.40
C LEU A 110 6.51 -0.52 1.93
N TYR A 111 7.56 0.23 1.62
CA TYR A 111 8.14 0.28 0.29
C TYR A 111 9.15 -0.86 0.03
N ASN A 112 9.20 -1.87 0.89
CA ASN A 112 9.97 -3.09 0.64
C ASN A 112 9.59 -3.69 -0.72
N PRO A 113 10.57 -4.06 -1.58
CA PRO A 113 10.31 -4.61 -2.91
C PRO A 113 9.35 -5.81 -2.94
N ASN A 114 9.33 -6.62 -1.88
CA ASN A 114 8.42 -7.76 -1.78
C ASN A 114 6.98 -7.33 -1.51
N ILE A 115 6.74 -6.24 -0.76
CA ILE A 115 5.40 -5.66 -0.58
C ILE A 115 4.94 -5.02 -1.88
N ILE A 116 5.77 -4.20 -2.53
CA ILE A 116 5.47 -3.61 -3.83
C ILE A 116 5.04 -4.69 -4.83
N ARG A 117 5.81 -5.77 -4.91
CA ARG A 117 5.52 -6.88 -5.83
C ARG A 117 4.24 -7.63 -5.47
N SER A 118 4.07 -8.00 -4.19
CA SER A 118 2.92 -8.80 -3.75
C SER A 118 1.62 -8.00 -3.77
N SER A 119 1.68 -6.67 -3.66
CA SER A 119 0.52 -5.79 -3.78
C SER A 119 0.05 -5.59 -5.22
N VAL A 120 0.84 -5.99 -6.24
CA VAL A 120 0.52 -5.82 -7.67
C VAL A 120 0.16 -4.36 -8.01
N GLY A 121 0.87 -3.41 -7.40
CA GLY A 121 0.65 -1.98 -7.58
C GLY A 121 -0.36 -1.34 -6.61
N CYS A 122 -1.14 -2.12 -5.86
CA CYS A 122 -2.15 -1.56 -4.95
C CYS A 122 -1.55 -0.74 -3.80
N ILE A 123 -0.25 -0.85 -3.53
CA ILE A 123 0.45 0.06 -2.60
C ILE A 123 0.45 1.52 -3.10
N PHE A 124 0.35 1.73 -4.40
CA PHE A 124 0.38 3.07 -5.01
C PHE A 124 -1.02 3.69 -5.15
N THR A 125 -2.09 2.88 -5.11
CA THR A 125 -3.49 3.31 -5.26
C THR A 125 -4.17 3.53 -3.91
N ASN A 126 -3.87 2.71 -2.91
CA ASN A 126 -4.42 2.86 -1.57
C ASN A 126 -3.90 4.11 -0.85
N ARG A 127 -4.74 4.71 -0.01
CA ARG A 127 -4.30 5.68 1.00
C ARG A 127 -3.73 4.93 2.19
N LEU A 128 -2.47 5.16 2.49
CA LEU A 128 -1.73 4.41 3.50
C LEU A 128 -1.29 5.32 4.64
N ALA A 129 -1.34 4.82 5.86
CA ALA A 129 -0.65 5.43 6.98
C ALA A 129 -0.08 4.36 7.92
N THR A 130 0.91 4.76 8.69
CA THR A 130 1.56 3.94 9.71
C THR A 130 1.60 4.67 11.04
N GLY A 131 1.62 3.91 12.11
CA GLY A 131 1.77 4.42 13.47
C GLY A 131 1.89 3.27 14.45
N ASN A 132 2.09 3.55 15.72
CA ASN A 132 1.91 2.53 16.74
C ASN A 132 0.40 2.33 17.04
N SER A 133 0.05 1.25 17.76
CA SER A 133 -1.34 0.93 18.04
C SER A 133 -2.05 2.03 18.83
N GLU A 134 -1.36 2.69 19.77
CA GLU A 134 -1.93 3.78 20.58
C GLU A 134 -2.24 5.01 19.72
N GLU A 135 -1.34 5.39 18.82
CA GLU A 135 -1.54 6.49 17.88
C GLU A 135 -2.73 6.24 16.95
N ILE A 136 -2.84 5.02 16.40
CA ILE A 136 -3.94 4.65 15.51
C ILE A 136 -5.27 4.62 16.27
N ILE A 137 -5.31 4.04 17.47
CA ILE A 137 -6.53 4.02 18.30
C ILE A 137 -6.96 5.45 18.65
N SER A 138 -6.03 6.32 19.05
CA SER A 138 -6.33 7.73 19.37
C SER A 138 -6.88 8.45 18.14
N PHE A 139 -6.22 8.31 16.99
CA PHE A 139 -6.65 8.89 15.72
C PHE A 139 -8.08 8.48 15.32
N LEU A 140 -8.42 7.20 15.48
CA LEU A 140 -9.77 6.69 15.15
C LEU A 140 -10.82 7.19 16.14
N LYS A 141 -10.51 7.18 17.44
CA LYS A 141 -11.43 7.65 18.49
C LYS A 141 -11.73 9.15 18.38
N GLU A 142 -10.72 9.98 18.14
CA GLU A 142 -10.89 11.43 17.94
C GLU A 142 -11.83 11.75 16.79
N ARG A 143 -11.85 10.91 15.75
CA ARG A 143 -12.71 11.03 14.58
C ARG A 143 -14.04 10.29 14.71
N LYS A 144 -14.32 9.71 15.87
CA LYS A 144 -15.54 8.93 16.17
C LYS A 144 -15.74 7.76 15.20
N ILE A 145 -14.65 7.17 14.71
CA ILE A 145 -14.67 5.98 13.87
C ILE A 145 -14.81 4.76 14.79
N GLN A 146 -15.82 3.92 14.56
CA GLN A 146 -15.97 2.70 15.33
C GLN A 146 -14.83 1.72 15.00
N ILE A 147 -14.33 1.03 16.02
CA ILE A 147 -13.24 0.07 15.89
C ILE A 147 -13.82 -1.32 16.09
N LEU A 148 -13.75 -2.14 15.06
CA LEU A 148 -14.21 -3.52 15.06
C LEU A 148 -13.01 -4.45 14.90
N THR A 149 -12.79 -5.31 15.87
CA THR A 149 -11.69 -6.27 15.86
C THR A 149 -12.16 -7.63 15.36
N ALA A 150 -11.47 -8.16 14.34
CA ALA A 150 -11.69 -9.52 13.86
C ALA A 150 -10.93 -10.50 14.77
N ALA A 151 -11.60 -11.00 15.80
CA ALA A 151 -11.02 -11.90 16.78
C ALA A 151 -11.97 -13.07 17.12
N LEU A 152 -11.39 -14.23 17.43
CA LEU A 152 -12.16 -15.39 17.88
C LEU A 152 -12.31 -15.33 19.42
N ARG A 153 -13.42 -14.78 19.88
CA ARG A 153 -13.73 -14.63 21.30
C ARG A 153 -15.16 -15.07 21.59
N GLU A 154 -15.43 -15.54 22.80
CA GLU A 154 -16.77 -15.97 23.23
C GLU A 154 -17.79 -14.82 23.21
N ASP A 155 -17.34 -13.58 23.43
CA ASP A 155 -18.14 -12.36 23.41
C ASP A 155 -18.24 -11.71 22.04
N SER A 156 -17.81 -12.37 20.96
CA SER A 156 -17.84 -11.84 19.59
C SER A 156 -19.26 -11.70 19.06
N THR A 157 -19.52 -10.60 18.40
CA THR A 157 -20.77 -10.36 17.64
C THR A 157 -20.60 -10.84 16.21
N ALA A 158 -21.59 -11.58 15.68
CA ALA A 158 -21.59 -11.99 14.28
C ALA A 158 -21.58 -10.77 13.35
N TYR A 159 -20.77 -10.80 12.28
CA TYR A 159 -20.54 -9.64 11.42
C TYR A 159 -21.81 -9.09 10.77
N ASP A 160 -22.81 -9.95 10.49
CA ASP A 160 -24.10 -9.60 9.91
C ASP A 160 -25.02 -8.82 10.87
N LYS A 161 -24.66 -8.74 12.17
CA LYS A 161 -25.35 -7.97 13.19
C LYS A 161 -24.67 -6.63 13.50
N VAL A 162 -23.56 -6.35 12.84
CA VAL A 162 -22.80 -5.11 13.04
C VAL A 162 -23.35 -4.03 12.09
N ASP A 163 -23.47 -2.80 12.61
CA ASP A 163 -23.85 -1.64 11.80
C ASP A 163 -22.61 -1.05 11.10
N PHE A 164 -22.46 -1.35 9.81
CA PHE A 164 -21.39 -0.82 8.95
C PHE A 164 -21.79 0.47 8.23
N THR A 165 -22.93 1.07 8.53
CA THR A 165 -23.33 2.36 7.92
C THR A 165 -22.61 3.56 8.52
N LYS A 166 -21.88 3.35 9.59
CA LYS A 166 -21.08 4.37 10.31
C LYS A 166 -19.62 4.33 9.88
N PRO A 167 -18.85 5.42 10.11
CA PRO A 167 -17.41 5.40 9.96
C PRO A 167 -16.81 4.21 10.71
N THR A 168 -16.09 3.33 9.99
CA THR A 168 -15.69 2.03 10.53
C THR A 168 -14.24 1.71 10.21
N ALA A 169 -13.51 1.23 11.21
CA ALA A 169 -12.21 0.60 11.07
C ALA A 169 -12.31 -0.88 11.45
N ILE A 170 -11.97 -1.76 10.52
CA ILE A 170 -11.87 -3.21 10.75
C ILE A 170 -10.41 -3.52 11.05
N VAL A 171 -10.16 -4.08 12.22
CA VAL A 171 -8.80 -4.42 12.69
C VAL A 171 -8.58 -5.92 12.57
N VAL A 172 -7.49 -6.28 11.88
CA VAL A 172 -7.02 -7.67 11.77
C VAL A 172 -5.67 -7.80 12.46
N GLY A 173 -5.50 -8.87 13.23
CA GLY A 173 -4.29 -9.17 13.96
C GLY A 173 -3.24 -9.91 13.13
N THR A 174 -2.17 -10.32 13.81
CA THR A 174 -1.14 -11.19 13.23
C THR A 174 -1.70 -12.59 12.94
N GLU A 175 -1.03 -13.30 12.02
CA GLU A 175 -1.40 -14.67 11.65
C GLU A 175 -1.22 -15.65 12.82
N ASP A 176 -0.20 -15.43 13.65
CA ASP A 176 0.22 -16.39 14.68
C ASP A 176 -0.47 -16.13 16.03
N THR A 177 -0.65 -14.86 16.45
CA THR A 177 -1.14 -14.51 17.78
C THR A 177 -2.51 -13.82 17.78
N GLY A 178 -3.00 -13.40 16.62
CA GLY A 178 -4.24 -12.64 16.50
C GLY A 178 -4.13 -11.22 17.08
N LEU A 179 -5.22 -10.74 17.67
CA LEU A 179 -5.35 -9.46 18.38
C LEU A 179 -5.41 -9.68 19.88
#